data_72c02c018c81b600fe030622f3b164eb
#
_entry.id   72c02c018c81b600fe030622f3b164eb
#
_cell.length_a   1.000
_cell.length_b   1.000
_cell.length_c   1.000
_cell.angle_alpha   90.00
_cell.angle_beta   90.00
_cell.angle_gamma   90.00
#
_symmetry.space_group_name_H-M   'P 1'
#
loop_
_entity.id
_entity.type
_entity.pdbx_description
1 polymer ?
#
loop_
_entity_poly.entity_id
_entity_poly.type
_entity_poly.pdbx_seq_one_letter_code
_entity_poly.pdbx_strand_id
1 'polypeptide(L)'
;MPRPLRELDLPYGVARTPSEAFAMVVRERRLELGLTQTDLEDELSFDRSYISKLELAKRTPDLKAIFHIARKLKLPPHELVRRVEDRLAS
;
A
#
# COMPACT_ATOMS: atom_id res chain seq x y z
N MET A 1 -10.96 9.04 -16.67
CA MET A 1 -10.66 8.68 -16.53
C MET A 1 -10.44 8.07 -16.16
N PRO A 2 -10.16 7.75 -16.32
CA PRO A 2 -9.82 7.14 -15.93
C PRO A 2 -9.42 6.63 -15.34
N ARG A 3 -9.23 6.35 -14.83
CA ARG A 3 -8.62 6.08 -14.28
C ARG A 3 -8.34 4.99 -14.01
N PRO A 4 -7.64 4.67 -14.09
CA PRO A 4 -7.26 3.53 -13.94
C PRO A 4 -7.26 3.00 -12.71
N LEU A 5 -7.14 3.44 -12.07
CA LEU A 5 -7.05 3.02 -10.90
C LEU A 5 -8.22 2.95 -10.43
N ARG A 6 -8.80 3.30 -10.95
CA ARG A 6 -9.80 3.41 -10.56
C ARG A 6 -10.27 2.39 -9.96
N GLU A 7 -9.94 1.67 -10.34
CA GLU A 7 -10.42 0.63 -9.83
C GLU A 7 -10.00 0.46 -8.63
N LEU A 8 -9.04 0.76 -8.57
CA LEU A 8 -8.46 0.53 -7.53
C LEU A 8 -8.87 1.41 -6.73
N ASP A 9 -9.22 2.21 -7.15
CA ASP A 9 -9.51 3.08 -6.43
C ASP A 9 -10.46 2.70 -5.62
N LEU A 10 -10.58 1.75 -5.56
CA LEU A 10 -11.24 1.39 -4.65
C LEU A 10 -12.16 2.31 -4.55
N PRO A 11 -12.90 2.25 -5.13
CA PRO A 11 -13.74 3.11 -5.42
C PRO A 11 -14.29 3.91 -4.57
N TYR A 12 -14.09 3.94 -3.89
CA TYR A 12 -14.83 4.35 -3.10
C TYR A 12 -14.17 5.20 -2.28
N GLY A 13 -13.09 5.22 -2.29
CA GLY A 13 -12.49 6.05 -1.43
C GLY A 13 -12.73 5.67 -0.01
N VAL A 14 -13.28 4.57 0.25
CA VAL A 14 -13.57 4.13 1.60
C VAL A 14 -13.06 2.73 1.74
N ALA A 15 -12.15 2.53 2.68
CA ALA A 15 -11.61 1.21 2.91
C ALA A 15 -12.53 0.44 3.85
N ARG A 16 -12.88 -0.76 3.49
CA ARG A 16 -13.74 -1.61 4.31
C ARG A 16 -12.97 -2.66 5.05
N THR A 17 -11.76 -2.94 4.64
CA THR A 17 -10.94 -3.95 5.30
C THR A 17 -9.56 -3.39 5.52
N PRO A 18 -8.81 -3.94 6.48
CA PRO A 18 -7.43 -3.51 6.68
C PRO A 18 -6.58 -3.63 5.42
N SER A 19 -6.79 -4.67 4.62
CA SER A 19 -6.03 -4.82 3.38
C SER A 19 -6.33 -3.71 2.39
N GLU A 20 -7.57 -3.28 2.30
CA GLU A 20 -7.94 -2.17 1.43
C GLU A 20 -7.34 -0.86 1.93
N ALA A 21 -7.39 -0.64 3.25
CA ALA A 21 -6.81 0.56 3.82
C ALA A 21 -5.31 0.59 3.60
N PHE A 22 -4.65 -0.56 3.77
CA PHE A 22 -3.21 -0.66 3.54
C PHE A 22 -2.88 -0.36 2.09
N ALA A 23 -3.64 -0.92 1.16
CA ALA A 23 -3.41 -0.69 -0.27
C ALA A 23 -3.49 0.79 -0.61
N MET A 24 -4.50 1.47 -0.07
CA MET A 24 -4.68 2.89 -0.33
C MET A 24 -3.55 3.73 0.24
N VAL A 25 -3.16 3.45 1.48
CA VAL A 25 -2.11 4.21 2.13
C VAL A 25 -0.77 4.01 1.41
N VAL A 26 -0.44 2.78 1.05
CA VAL A 26 0.82 2.51 0.37
C VAL A 26 0.86 3.23 -0.97
N ARG A 27 -0.22 3.13 -1.74
CA ARG A 27 -0.23 3.77 -3.04
C ARG A 27 -0.14 5.28 -2.92
N GLU A 28 -0.88 5.87 -2.01
CA GLU A 28 -0.85 7.32 -1.82
C GLU A 28 0.55 7.79 -1.43
N ARG A 29 1.16 7.10 -0.48
CA ARG A 29 2.49 7.52 -0.01
C ARG A 29 3.54 7.31 -1.11
N ARG A 30 3.45 6.20 -1.83
CA ARG A 30 4.36 5.95 -2.93
C ARG A 30 4.29 7.09 -3.95
N LEU A 31 3.09 7.49 -4.31
CA LEU A 31 2.91 8.56 -5.27
C LEU A 31 3.39 9.91 -4.73
N GLU A 32 3.17 10.16 -3.44
CA GLU A 32 3.70 11.38 -2.83
C GLU A 32 5.22 11.45 -2.96
N LEU A 33 5.89 10.32 -2.83
CA LEU A 33 7.34 10.30 -2.91
C LEU A 33 7.86 10.17 -4.34
N GLY A 34 6.97 10.04 -5.31
CA GLY A 34 7.39 9.90 -6.70
C GLY A 34 8.00 8.54 -7.00
N LEU A 35 7.62 7.51 -6.23
CA LEU A 35 8.19 6.18 -6.42
C LEU A 35 7.33 5.32 -7.30
N THR A 36 7.96 4.36 -7.98
CA THR A 36 7.24 3.37 -8.77
C THR A 36 7.01 2.14 -7.91
N GLN A 37 6.21 1.21 -8.39
CA GLN A 37 6.05 -0.06 -7.69
C GLN A 37 7.37 -0.81 -7.63
N THR A 38 8.18 -0.72 -8.67
CA THR A 38 9.48 -1.37 -8.68
C THR A 38 10.37 -0.84 -7.57
N ASP A 39 10.23 0.42 -7.23
CA ASP A 39 11.03 1.00 -6.14
C ASP A 39 10.72 0.37 -4.79
N LEU A 40 9.60 -0.30 -4.65
CA LEU A 40 9.24 -0.93 -3.40
C LEU A 40 9.71 -2.38 -3.30
N GLU A 41 10.29 -2.92 -4.38
CA GLU A 41 10.74 -4.30 -4.36
C GLU A 41 11.96 -4.50 -3.50
N ASP A 42 12.20 -5.74 -3.13
CA ASP A 42 13.51 -6.12 -2.64
C ASP A 42 13.97 -7.32 -3.45
N GLU A 43 15.20 -7.73 -3.22
CA GLU A 43 15.76 -8.76 -4.05
C GLU A 43 15.38 -10.15 -3.61
N LEU A 44 14.86 -10.30 -2.45
CA LEU A 44 14.68 -11.63 -1.89
C LEU A 44 13.23 -12.11 -1.83
N SER A 45 12.32 -11.25 -1.50
CA SER A 45 10.97 -11.69 -1.20
C SER A 45 9.86 -10.92 -1.86
N PHE A 46 10.08 -9.65 -2.14
CA PHE A 46 8.98 -8.80 -2.56
C PHE A 46 9.23 -8.29 -3.96
N ASP A 47 8.72 -9.01 -4.95
CA ASP A 47 8.87 -8.61 -6.34
C ASP A 47 7.72 -7.69 -6.75
N ARG A 48 7.76 -7.21 -7.97
CA ARG A 48 6.77 -6.28 -8.45
C ARG A 48 5.36 -6.86 -8.45
N SER A 49 5.24 -8.15 -8.75
CA SER A 49 3.94 -8.80 -8.74
C SER A 49 3.34 -8.76 -7.32
N TYR A 50 4.17 -9.01 -6.32
CA TYR A 50 3.70 -8.98 -4.95
C TYR A 50 3.28 -7.56 -4.57
N ILE A 51 4.09 -6.56 -4.92
CA ILE A 51 3.78 -5.18 -4.61
C ILE A 51 2.47 -4.76 -5.29
N SER A 52 2.30 -5.15 -6.54
CA SER A 52 1.08 -4.84 -7.26
C SER A 52 -0.14 -5.44 -6.58
N LYS A 53 -0.02 -6.69 -6.11
CA LYS A 53 -1.14 -7.32 -5.43
C LYS A 53 -1.45 -6.68 -4.09
N LEU A 54 -0.44 -6.19 -3.40
CA LEU A 54 -0.69 -5.46 -2.16
C LEU A 54 -1.47 -4.17 -2.46
N GLU A 55 -1.10 -3.46 -3.51
CA GLU A 55 -1.76 -2.20 -3.84
C GLU A 55 -3.15 -2.40 -4.43
N LEU A 56 -3.47 -3.61 -4.84
CA LEU A 56 -4.81 -3.93 -5.30
C LEU A 56 -5.64 -4.62 -4.22
N ALA A 57 -5.11 -4.71 -3.03
CA ALA A 57 -5.76 -5.36 -1.90
C ALA A 57 -6.04 -6.84 -2.15
N LYS A 58 -5.23 -7.46 -3.03
CA LYS A 58 -5.37 -8.89 -3.33
C LYS A 58 -4.48 -9.74 -2.46
N ARG A 59 -3.62 -9.13 -1.68
CA ARG A 59 -2.76 -9.84 -0.74
C ARG A 59 -2.79 -9.06 0.56
N THR A 60 -2.77 -9.79 1.66
CA THR A 60 -2.68 -9.20 2.98
C THR A 60 -1.21 -9.21 3.36
N PRO A 61 -0.63 -8.08 3.74
CA PRO A 61 0.78 -8.08 4.11
C PRO A 61 0.98 -8.76 5.46
N ASP A 62 2.05 -9.52 5.56
CA ASP A 62 2.44 -10.03 6.86
C ASP A 62 3.34 -8.98 7.53
N LEU A 63 3.75 -9.25 8.75
CA LEU A 63 4.53 -8.29 9.50
C LEU A 63 5.83 -7.93 8.79
N LYS A 64 6.47 -8.92 8.18
CA LYS A 64 7.71 -8.68 7.47
C LYS A 64 7.48 -7.71 6.31
N ALA A 65 6.40 -7.89 5.58
CA ALA A 65 6.08 -7.00 4.46
C ALA A 65 5.79 -5.59 4.97
N ILE A 66 5.11 -5.46 6.10
CA ILE A 66 4.82 -4.15 6.65
C ILE A 66 6.10 -3.40 6.98
N PHE A 67 7.07 -4.08 7.60
CA PHE A 67 8.33 -3.43 7.93
C PHE A 67 9.11 -3.05 6.68
N HIS A 68 9.11 -3.93 5.68
CA HIS A 68 9.81 -3.65 4.43
C HIS A 68 9.20 -2.46 3.70
N ILE A 69 7.88 -2.46 3.55
CA ILE A 69 7.19 -1.41 2.83
C ILE A 69 7.34 -0.07 3.56
N ALA A 70 7.22 -0.09 4.88
CA ALA A 70 7.37 1.15 5.65
C ALA A 70 8.74 1.78 5.40
N ARG A 71 9.79 0.94 5.39
CA ARG A 71 11.12 1.47 5.16
C ARG A 71 11.23 2.09 3.77
N LYS A 72 10.68 1.43 2.75
CA LYS A 72 10.73 1.97 1.40
C LYS A 72 9.93 3.25 1.27
N LEU A 73 8.88 3.39 2.07
CA LEU A 73 8.06 4.60 2.05
C LEU A 73 8.56 5.66 3.02
N LYS A 74 9.70 5.42 3.64
CA LYS A 74 10.34 6.37 4.56
C LYS A 74 9.46 6.70 5.75
N LEU A 75 8.80 5.68 6.27
CA LEU A 75 7.96 5.81 7.46
C LEU A 75 8.39 4.78 8.48
N PRO A 76 8.34 5.10 9.76
CA PRO A 76 8.45 4.05 10.77
C PRO A 76 7.26 3.11 10.63
N PRO A 77 7.42 1.82 10.87
CA PRO A 77 6.29 0.89 10.71
C PRO A 77 5.05 1.28 11.49
N HIS A 78 5.20 1.80 12.71
CA HIS A 78 4.02 2.19 13.48
C HIS A 78 3.29 3.35 12.83
N GLU A 79 4.00 4.22 12.13
CA GLU A 79 3.34 5.32 11.45
C GLU A 79 2.57 4.81 10.24
N LEU A 80 3.13 3.84 9.53
CA LEU A 80 2.41 3.23 8.41
C LEU A 80 1.12 2.60 8.90
N VAL A 81 1.20 1.85 9.99
CA VAL A 81 0.02 1.19 10.54
C VAL A 81 -0.99 2.20 11.07
N ARG A 82 -0.51 3.30 11.67
CA ARG A 82 -1.42 4.34 12.12
C ARG A 82 -2.20 4.94 10.97
N ARG A 83 -1.54 5.17 9.85
CA ARG A 83 -2.23 5.71 8.67
C ARG A 83 -3.26 4.73 8.14
N VAL A 84 -2.96 3.43 8.22
CA VAL A 84 -3.92 2.41 7.81
C VAL A 84 -5.13 2.44 8.73
N GLU A 85 -4.89 2.57 10.02
CA GLU A 85 -5.97 2.63 10.98
C GLU A 85 -6.83 3.86 10.77
N ASP A 86 -6.20 5.00 10.51
CA ASP A 86 -6.95 6.23 10.26
C ASP A 86 -7.80 6.12 9.01
N ARG A 87 -7.27 5.50 7.97
CA ARG A 87 -8.00 5.36 6.74
C ARG A 87 -9.19 4.42 6.92
N LEU A 88 -9.01 3.41 7.74
CA LEU A 88 -10.06 2.44 7.97
C LEU A 88 -11.18 3.04 8.82
N ALA A 89 -10.85 3.95 9.70
CA ALA A 89 -11.84 4.54 10.57
C ALA A 89 -12.71 5.59 9.88
N SER A 90 -12.33 5.98 8.71
CA SER A 90 -13.06 7.05 8.01
C SER A 90 -14.40 6.59 7.43
#